data_82dd27312606745d5169e983856833b8
#
_entry.id   82dd27312606745d5169e983856833b8
#
_cell.length_a   1.000
_cell.length_b   1.000
_cell.length_c   1.000
_cell.angle_alpha   90.00
_cell.angle_beta   90.00
_cell.angle_gamma   90.00
#
_symmetry.space_group_name_H-M   'P 1'
#
loop_
_entity.id
_entity.type
_entity.pdbx_description
1 polymer ?
#
loop_
_entity_poly.entity_id
_entity_poly.type
_entity_poly.pdbx_seq_one_letter_code
_entity_poly.pdbx_strand_id
1 'polypeptide(L)'
;DVMLWWGHMAHGEVRDDIVNKVWNRVQKGMGLIVLHSGHASKIFQKITGTRSYDLKWREDGDIERLWVIDHNHPITQGIGDYIELPSEEVYGETFEIPTPDELLFISWFEGGEVFRSGLTYRRGNGKIFYFRPGHESVPTYHDPKILRVIENAVKWAAPLGYPDYPSGYVRPLSPVGGKIIK
;
A
#
# COMPACT_ATOMS: atom_id res chain seq x y z
N ASP A 1 12.31 -8.02 -6.00
CA ASP A 1 11.62 -7.14 -6.96
C ASP A 1 10.46 -6.43 -6.29
N VAL A 2 10.05 -5.29 -6.85
CA VAL A 2 8.86 -4.53 -6.44
C VAL A 2 7.97 -4.36 -7.67
N MET A 3 6.68 -4.55 -7.49
CA MET A 3 5.69 -4.36 -8.55
C MET A 3 4.84 -3.12 -8.23
N LEU A 4 4.62 -2.27 -9.23
CA LEU A 4 3.66 -1.20 -9.18
C LEU A 4 2.40 -1.65 -9.91
N TRP A 5 1.25 -1.45 -9.28
CA TRP A 5 -0.06 -1.77 -9.84
C TRP A 5 -0.91 -0.51 -9.91
N TRP A 6 -1.11 -0.02 -11.10
CA TRP A 6 -2.03 1.06 -11.40
C TRP A 6 -3.13 0.54 -12.33
N GLY A 7 -4.32 1.07 -12.24
CA GLY A 7 -5.42 0.78 -13.15
C GLY A 7 -6.58 1.68 -12.81
N HIS A 8 -7.36 2.09 -13.80
CA HIS A 8 -8.50 2.97 -13.62
C HIS A 8 -9.84 2.23 -13.78
N MET A 9 -9.91 1.26 -14.66
CA MET A 9 -11.14 0.50 -14.94
C MET A 9 -10.86 -0.97 -15.23
N ALA A 10 -11.92 -1.74 -15.44
CA ALA A 10 -11.85 -3.14 -15.83
C ALA A 10 -11.11 -4.06 -14.82
N HIS A 11 -11.07 -3.66 -13.55
CA HIS A 11 -10.37 -4.39 -12.50
C HIS A 11 -10.82 -5.86 -12.37
N GLY A 12 -12.10 -6.13 -12.66
CA GLY A 12 -12.68 -7.47 -12.65
C GLY A 12 -12.23 -8.36 -13.79
N GLU A 13 -11.70 -7.80 -14.87
CA GLU A 13 -11.28 -8.55 -16.07
C GLU A 13 -9.90 -9.19 -15.94
N VAL A 14 -9.11 -8.77 -14.96
CA VAL A 14 -7.82 -9.41 -14.69
C VAL A 14 -8.04 -10.86 -14.30
N ARG A 15 -7.42 -11.78 -15.05
CA ARG A 15 -7.57 -13.21 -14.84
C ARG A 15 -7.07 -13.64 -13.45
N ASP A 16 -7.79 -14.56 -12.83
CA ASP A 16 -7.49 -15.01 -11.47
C ASP A 16 -6.15 -15.72 -11.35
N ASP A 17 -5.66 -16.38 -12.40
CA ASP A 17 -4.33 -17.00 -12.41
C ASP A 17 -3.22 -15.95 -12.31
N ILE A 18 -3.39 -14.77 -12.94
CA ILE A 18 -2.46 -13.63 -12.82
C ILE A 18 -2.51 -13.06 -11.40
N VAL A 19 -3.71 -12.82 -10.87
CA VAL A 19 -3.89 -12.35 -9.48
C VAL A 19 -3.23 -13.30 -8.49
N ASN A 20 -3.45 -14.60 -8.65
CA ASN A 20 -2.85 -15.62 -7.80
C ASN A 20 -1.31 -15.68 -7.92
N LYS A 21 -0.77 -15.48 -9.13
CA LYS A 21 0.67 -15.41 -9.35
C LYS A 21 1.28 -14.21 -8.62
N VAL A 22 0.67 -13.04 -8.72
CA VAL A 22 1.12 -11.83 -8.00
C VAL A 22 1.03 -12.05 -6.49
N TRP A 23 -0.11 -12.53 -6.00
CA TRP A 23 -0.31 -12.86 -4.59
C TRP A 23 0.78 -13.79 -4.04
N ASN A 24 1.04 -14.90 -4.75
CA ASN A 24 2.06 -15.86 -4.33
C ASN A 24 3.47 -15.24 -4.28
N ARG A 25 3.78 -14.30 -5.18
CA ARG A 25 5.04 -13.57 -5.13
C ARG A 25 5.11 -12.60 -3.96
N VAL A 26 4.01 -11.89 -3.65
CA VAL A 26 3.91 -11.03 -2.47
C VAL A 26 4.14 -11.86 -1.20
N GLN A 27 3.47 -13.02 -1.07
CA GLN A 27 3.68 -13.91 0.07
C GLN A 27 5.15 -14.32 0.26
N LYS A 28 5.90 -14.43 -0.83
CA LYS A 28 7.34 -14.78 -0.85
C LYS A 28 8.28 -13.58 -0.69
N GLY A 29 7.74 -12.36 -0.52
CA GLY A 29 8.53 -11.18 -0.23
C GLY A 29 8.59 -10.12 -1.33
N MET A 30 7.93 -10.31 -2.47
CA MET A 30 7.82 -9.24 -3.47
C MET A 30 7.08 -8.05 -2.87
N GLY A 31 7.65 -6.84 -3.02
CA GLY A 31 6.95 -5.61 -2.68
C GLY A 31 5.85 -5.30 -3.69
N LEU A 32 4.75 -4.69 -3.20
CA LEU A 32 3.66 -4.25 -4.07
C LEU A 32 3.25 -2.82 -3.72
N ILE A 33 3.22 -1.96 -4.73
CA ILE A 33 2.71 -0.60 -4.62
C ILE A 33 1.44 -0.52 -5.45
N VAL A 34 0.32 -0.24 -4.79
CA VAL A 34 -0.98 -0.08 -5.43
C VAL A 34 -1.30 1.39 -5.51
N LEU A 35 -1.53 1.87 -6.72
CA LEU A 35 -1.70 3.29 -7.01
C LEU A 35 -3.14 3.58 -7.42
N HIS A 36 -3.64 4.72 -6.95
CA HIS A 36 -4.92 5.32 -7.33
C HIS A 36 -6.09 4.33 -7.24
N SER A 37 -6.93 4.25 -8.26
CA SER A 37 -8.07 3.32 -8.33
C SER A 37 -7.68 1.83 -8.37
N GLY A 38 -6.38 1.52 -8.34
CA GLY A 38 -5.88 0.17 -8.11
C GLY A 38 -6.41 -0.49 -6.82
N HIS A 39 -6.97 0.30 -5.88
CA HIS A 39 -7.68 -0.22 -4.71
C HIS A 39 -8.85 -1.15 -5.09
N ALA A 40 -9.50 -0.93 -6.25
CA ALA A 40 -10.59 -1.77 -6.74
C ALA A 40 -10.11 -3.08 -7.40
N SER A 41 -8.79 -3.27 -7.54
CA SER A 41 -8.23 -4.45 -8.18
C SER A 41 -8.43 -5.72 -7.34
N LYS A 42 -8.61 -6.85 -8.02
CA LYS A 42 -8.71 -8.17 -7.36
C LYS A 42 -7.51 -8.47 -6.45
N ILE A 43 -6.32 -7.98 -6.80
CA ILE A 43 -5.14 -8.19 -5.95
C ILE A 43 -5.24 -7.40 -4.64
N PHE A 44 -5.72 -6.14 -4.68
CA PHE A 44 -5.88 -5.36 -3.47
C PHE A 44 -7.00 -5.90 -2.58
N GLN A 45 -8.12 -6.33 -3.18
CA GLN A 45 -9.19 -7.03 -2.45
C GLN A 45 -8.67 -8.29 -1.75
N LYS A 46 -7.78 -9.04 -2.40
CA LYS A 46 -7.16 -10.23 -1.82
C LYS A 46 -6.21 -9.88 -0.66
N ILE A 47 -5.52 -8.75 -0.73
CA ILE A 47 -4.64 -8.23 0.34
C ILE A 47 -5.45 -7.81 1.56
N THR A 48 -6.53 -7.07 1.34
CA THR A 48 -7.36 -6.48 2.40
C THR A 48 -8.37 -7.47 2.97
N GLY A 49 -8.80 -8.45 2.17
CA GLY A 49 -9.90 -9.36 2.54
C GLY A 49 -11.28 -8.69 2.51
N THR A 50 -11.38 -7.51 1.89
CA THR A 50 -12.60 -6.73 1.73
C THR A 50 -12.85 -6.43 0.26
N ARG A 51 -14.01 -5.88 -0.07
CA ARG A 51 -14.28 -5.42 -1.44
C ARG A 51 -13.45 -4.20 -1.82
N SER A 52 -13.01 -3.39 -0.83
CA SER A 52 -12.18 -2.19 -0.98
C SER A 52 -12.67 -1.20 -2.05
N TYR A 53 -13.96 -1.23 -2.34
CA TYR A 53 -14.58 -0.46 -3.42
C TYR A 53 -15.58 0.58 -2.89
N ASP A 54 -16.08 0.43 -1.68
CA ASP A 54 -17.06 1.32 -1.06
C ASP A 54 -16.37 2.60 -0.58
N LEU A 55 -16.36 3.60 -1.46
CA LEU A 55 -15.89 4.95 -1.18
C LEU A 55 -16.74 5.96 -1.99
N LYS A 56 -16.70 7.22 -1.60
CA LYS A 56 -17.28 8.31 -2.36
C LYS A 56 -16.23 8.88 -3.31
N TRP A 57 -16.64 9.33 -4.47
CA TRP A 57 -15.74 9.96 -5.44
C TRP A 57 -16.46 11.03 -6.28
N ARG A 58 -15.68 11.98 -6.79
CA ARG A 58 -16.10 12.98 -7.79
C ARG A 58 -14.88 13.57 -8.51
N GLU A 59 -15.09 14.06 -9.72
CA GLU A 59 -14.04 14.62 -10.59
C GLU A 59 -14.33 16.10 -10.85
N ASP A 60 -14.22 16.95 -9.84
CA ASP A 60 -14.46 18.39 -9.97
C ASP A 60 -13.15 19.19 -10.11
N GLY A 61 -12.01 18.53 -10.00
CA GLY A 61 -10.69 19.15 -10.10
C GLY A 61 -10.31 19.93 -8.85
N ASP A 62 -10.71 19.43 -7.68
CA ASP A 62 -10.42 20.05 -6.39
C ASP A 62 -8.92 20.11 -6.08
N ILE A 63 -8.54 21.15 -5.35
CA ILE A 63 -7.25 21.17 -4.67
C ILE A 63 -7.22 20.05 -3.64
N GLU A 64 -6.17 19.23 -3.70
CA GLU A 64 -5.89 18.24 -2.68
C GLU A 64 -4.71 18.68 -1.82
N ARG A 65 -4.85 18.53 -0.51
CA ARG A 65 -3.74 18.62 0.42
C ARG A 65 -3.52 17.27 1.09
N LEU A 66 -2.40 16.65 0.73
CA LEU A 66 -2.00 15.33 1.20
C LEU A 66 -1.08 15.49 2.41
N TRP A 67 -1.65 15.40 3.61
CA TRP A 67 -0.94 15.56 4.88
C TRP A 67 -0.10 14.35 5.24
N VAL A 68 1.14 14.60 5.67
CA VAL A 68 2.03 13.56 6.22
C VAL A 68 1.63 13.31 7.68
N ILE A 69 1.33 12.06 8.01
CA ILE A 69 0.94 11.64 9.36
C ILE A 69 2.13 11.10 10.14
N ASP A 70 3.00 10.32 9.50
CA ASP A 70 4.24 9.83 10.11
C ASP A 70 5.45 10.36 9.36
N HIS A 71 6.10 11.37 9.93
CA HIS A 71 7.30 12.00 9.37
C HIS A 71 8.57 11.13 9.49
N ASN A 72 8.54 10.08 10.31
CA ASN A 72 9.72 9.23 10.54
C ASN A 72 9.74 7.99 9.63
N HIS A 73 8.63 7.71 8.97
CA HIS A 73 8.55 6.53 8.09
C HIS A 73 9.42 6.73 6.83
N PRO A 74 10.13 5.69 6.34
CA PRO A 74 10.98 5.80 5.16
C PRO A 74 10.29 6.34 3.91
N ILE A 75 9.00 6.05 3.72
CA ILE A 75 8.22 6.51 2.55
C ILE A 75 8.02 8.04 2.56
N THR A 76 7.92 8.65 3.72
CA THR A 76 7.63 10.09 3.87
C THR A 76 8.88 10.98 3.89
N GLN A 77 10.07 10.38 3.83
CA GLN A 77 11.32 11.12 3.92
C GLN A 77 11.48 12.14 2.79
N GLY A 78 11.78 13.40 3.18
CA GLY A 78 12.00 14.50 2.25
C GLY A 78 10.75 15.14 1.66
N ILE A 79 9.56 14.84 2.22
CA ILE A 79 8.27 15.38 1.73
C ILE A 79 7.90 16.69 2.42
N GLY A 80 8.21 16.86 3.70
CA GLY A 80 7.74 17.95 4.53
C GLY A 80 6.37 17.65 5.14
N ASP A 81 5.60 18.68 5.51
CA ASP A 81 4.35 18.49 6.25
C ASP A 81 3.20 18.01 5.36
N TYR A 82 3.20 18.44 4.10
CA TYR A 82 2.18 18.03 3.12
C TYR A 82 2.66 18.20 1.68
N ILE A 83 1.91 17.59 0.76
CA ILE A 83 1.95 17.86 -0.68
C ILE A 83 0.64 18.57 -1.02
N GLU A 84 0.68 19.64 -1.81
CA GLU A 84 -0.50 20.28 -2.36
C GLU A 84 -0.54 20.03 -3.86
N LEU A 85 -1.63 19.45 -4.33
CA LEU A 85 -1.92 19.20 -5.74
C LEU A 85 -3.02 20.15 -6.19
N PRO A 86 -2.81 20.89 -7.27
CA PRO A 86 -3.74 21.94 -7.71
C PRO A 86 -5.06 21.41 -8.25
N SER A 87 -5.09 20.14 -8.62
CA SER A 87 -6.28 19.45 -9.13
C SER A 87 -6.12 17.95 -8.98
N GLU A 88 -7.13 17.28 -8.44
CA GLU A 88 -7.18 15.81 -8.33
C GLU A 88 -8.63 15.29 -8.34
N GLU A 89 -8.78 14.00 -8.63
CA GLU A 89 -10.04 13.29 -8.35
C GLU A 89 -10.22 13.16 -6.84
N VAL A 90 -11.38 13.53 -6.36
CA VAL A 90 -11.73 13.45 -4.94
C VAL A 90 -12.13 12.05 -4.56
N TYR A 91 -11.52 11.51 -3.50
CA TYR A 91 -12.03 10.36 -2.77
C TYR A 91 -12.44 10.77 -1.36
N GLY A 92 -13.53 10.20 -0.87
CA GLY A 92 -14.05 10.47 0.47
C GLY A 92 -14.30 9.18 1.25
N GLU A 93 -14.08 9.26 2.56
CA GLU A 93 -14.46 8.18 3.47
C GLU A 93 -16.00 7.93 3.41
N THR A 94 -16.47 6.71 3.62
CA THR A 94 -15.76 5.55 4.19
C THR A 94 -15.04 4.76 3.13
N PHE A 95 -13.83 4.32 3.41
CA PHE A 95 -13.07 3.39 2.60
C PHE A 95 -13.07 2.01 3.27
N GLU A 96 -13.72 1.02 2.65
CA GLU A 96 -13.92 -0.31 3.22
C GLU A 96 -12.64 -1.15 3.17
N ILE A 97 -11.74 -0.86 4.07
CA ILE A 97 -10.48 -1.58 4.25
C ILE A 97 -10.27 -1.91 5.73
N PRO A 98 -9.55 -3.00 6.06
CA PRO A 98 -9.14 -3.26 7.44
C PRO A 98 -8.19 -2.16 7.92
N THR A 99 -8.04 -2.05 9.24
CA THR A 99 -7.03 -1.16 9.82
C THR A 99 -5.68 -1.43 9.17
N PRO A 100 -5.03 -0.41 8.59
CA PRO A 100 -3.70 -0.58 8.02
C PRO A 100 -2.66 -0.81 9.12
N ASP A 101 -1.52 -1.40 8.76
CA ASP A 101 -0.39 -1.53 9.67
C ASP A 101 0.15 -0.14 10.05
N GLU A 102 0.21 0.77 9.06
CA GLU A 102 0.63 2.16 9.24
C GLU A 102 -0.20 3.08 8.33
N LEU A 103 -0.58 4.24 8.85
CA LEU A 103 -1.22 5.32 8.10
C LEU A 103 -0.22 6.45 7.92
N LEU A 104 0.18 6.71 6.68
CA LEU A 104 1.25 7.64 6.35
C LEU A 104 0.77 8.97 5.80
N PHE A 105 -0.35 8.95 5.05
CA PHE A 105 -0.93 10.14 4.44
C PHE A 105 -2.44 10.17 4.58
N ILE A 106 -2.97 11.37 4.85
CA ILE A 106 -4.40 11.68 4.77
C ILE A 106 -4.58 12.81 3.78
N SER A 107 -5.48 12.65 2.82
CA SER A 107 -5.93 13.73 1.95
C SER A 107 -7.02 14.55 2.63
N TRP A 108 -6.95 15.85 2.43
CA TRP A 108 -8.04 16.79 2.55
C TRP A 108 -8.27 17.42 1.18
N PHE A 109 -9.52 17.54 0.78
CA PHE A 109 -9.93 18.17 -0.46
C PHE A 109 -10.65 19.48 -0.19
N GLU A 110 -10.65 20.39 -1.15
CA GLU A 110 -11.24 21.72 -1.03
C GLU A 110 -12.73 21.68 -0.65
N GLY A 111 -13.46 20.65 -1.09
CA GLY A 111 -14.85 20.39 -0.70
C GLY A 111 -15.04 19.93 0.75
N GLY A 112 -13.96 19.65 1.47
CA GLY A 112 -13.95 19.23 2.88
C GLY A 112 -13.89 17.73 3.11
N GLU A 113 -13.85 16.93 2.04
CA GLU A 113 -13.70 15.48 2.16
C GLU A 113 -12.30 15.14 2.69
N VAL A 114 -12.23 14.03 3.41
CA VAL A 114 -10.99 13.43 3.89
C VAL A 114 -10.90 11.98 3.46
N PHE A 115 -9.67 11.49 3.26
CA PHE A 115 -9.43 10.13 2.81
C PHE A 115 -8.09 9.60 3.29
N ARG A 116 -8.03 8.32 3.66
CA ARG A 116 -6.78 7.61 4.00
C ARG A 116 -6.01 7.29 2.73
N SER A 117 -5.10 8.18 2.33
CA SER A 117 -4.48 8.22 1.00
C SER A 117 -3.13 7.52 0.88
N GLY A 118 -2.48 7.24 2.00
CA GLY A 118 -1.21 6.50 2.01
C GLY A 118 -1.14 5.56 3.20
N LEU A 119 -1.11 4.26 2.95
CA LEU A 119 -1.18 3.26 4.00
C LEU A 119 -0.43 1.98 3.64
N THR A 120 0.02 1.26 4.65
CA THR A 120 0.82 0.04 4.47
C THR A 120 0.10 -1.20 4.99
N TYR A 121 0.46 -2.34 4.38
CA TYR A 121 0.13 -3.67 4.86
C TYR A 121 1.33 -4.60 4.73
N ARG A 122 1.35 -5.67 5.53
CA ARG A 122 2.27 -6.80 5.37
C ARG A 122 1.47 -8.08 5.14
N ARG A 123 1.88 -8.86 4.14
CA ARG A 123 1.26 -10.15 3.84
C ARG A 123 2.34 -11.17 3.50
N GLY A 124 2.45 -12.20 4.35
CA GLY A 124 3.61 -13.08 4.32
C GLY A 124 4.89 -12.28 4.53
N ASN A 125 5.85 -12.40 3.63
CA ASN A 125 7.10 -11.63 3.66
C ASN A 125 7.04 -10.34 2.83
N GLY A 126 5.92 -10.07 2.14
CA GLY A 126 5.76 -8.90 1.27
C GLY A 126 5.28 -7.67 2.01
N LYS A 127 5.78 -6.52 1.59
CA LYS A 127 5.36 -5.20 2.01
C LYS A 127 4.51 -4.56 0.93
N ILE A 128 3.38 -3.98 1.32
CA ILE A 128 2.41 -3.38 0.42
C ILE A 128 2.21 -1.92 0.82
N PHE A 129 2.22 -1.03 -0.15
CA PHE A 129 1.88 0.38 0.03
C PHE A 129 0.74 0.73 -0.93
N TYR A 130 -0.34 1.27 -0.40
CA TYR A 130 -1.39 1.90 -1.19
C TYR A 130 -1.20 3.42 -1.17
N PHE A 131 -1.34 4.05 -2.35
CA PHE A 131 -1.21 5.48 -2.51
C PHE A 131 -2.27 6.02 -3.47
N ARG A 132 -3.14 6.89 -2.96
CA ARG A 132 -4.35 7.32 -3.66
C ARG A 132 -4.12 8.26 -4.86
N PRO A 133 -3.23 9.29 -4.82
CA PRO A 133 -3.09 10.23 -5.93
C PRO A 133 -2.77 9.56 -7.26
N GLY A 134 -3.19 10.16 -8.38
CA GLY A 134 -2.74 9.72 -9.70
C GLY A 134 -3.82 9.36 -10.71
N HIS A 135 -4.88 10.17 -10.78
CA HIS A 135 -5.88 10.04 -11.85
C HIS A 135 -5.25 10.32 -13.22
N GLU A 136 -5.68 9.62 -14.27
CA GLU A 136 -5.06 9.70 -15.61
C GLU A 136 -5.26 11.03 -16.30
N SER A 137 -6.28 11.80 -15.94
CA SER A 137 -6.56 13.11 -16.53
C SER A 137 -5.70 14.23 -15.93
N VAL A 138 -4.96 13.96 -14.85
CA VAL A 138 -4.17 14.93 -14.10
C VAL A 138 -2.68 14.56 -14.14
N PRO A 139 -1.76 15.53 -14.33
CA PRO A 139 -0.33 15.21 -14.43
C PRO A 139 0.34 14.93 -13.06
N THR A 140 -0.36 14.29 -12.14
CA THR A 140 0.05 14.03 -10.76
C THR A 140 1.41 13.31 -10.68
N TYR A 141 1.66 12.35 -11.56
CA TYR A 141 2.94 11.62 -11.61
C TYR A 141 4.09 12.44 -12.21
N HIS A 142 3.89 13.72 -12.53
CA HIS A 142 4.96 14.66 -12.88
C HIS A 142 5.35 15.56 -11.69
N ASP A 143 4.60 15.53 -10.59
CA ASP A 143 4.96 16.27 -9.37
C ASP A 143 6.18 15.60 -8.70
N PRO A 144 7.25 16.39 -8.41
CA PRO A 144 8.48 15.82 -7.86
C PRO A 144 8.33 15.24 -6.46
N LYS A 145 7.39 15.72 -5.65
CA LYS A 145 7.10 15.15 -4.31
C LYS A 145 6.35 13.83 -4.44
N ILE A 146 5.40 13.74 -5.37
CA ILE A 146 4.68 12.47 -5.65
C ILE A 146 5.68 11.41 -6.15
N LEU A 147 6.56 11.77 -7.08
CA LEU A 147 7.62 10.87 -7.55
C LEU A 147 8.56 10.45 -6.41
N ARG A 148 8.87 11.37 -5.49
CA ARG A 148 9.67 11.06 -4.31
C ARG A 148 8.98 10.05 -3.39
N VAL A 149 7.68 10.18 -3.15
CA VAL A 149 6.91 9.19 -2.38
C VAL A 149 6.99 7.82 -3.04
N ILE A 150 6.78 7.74 -4.35
CA ILE A 150 6.83 6.47 -5.10
C ILE A 150 8.24 5.86 -5.06
N GLU A 151 9.29 6.67 -5.26
CA GLU A 151 10.68 6.23 -5.17
C GLU A 151 10.99 5.64 -3.77
N ASN A 152 10.61 6.37 -2.72
CA ASN A 152 10.78 5.93 -1.34
C ASN A 152 10.00 4.63 -1.08
N ALA A 153 8.77 4.54 -1.58
CA ALA A 153 7.94 3.35 -1.44
C ALA A 153 8.57 2.12 -2.12
N VAL A 154 9.15 2.29 -3.31
CA VAL A 154 9.88 1.21 -4.01
C VAL A 154 11.07 0.73 -3.17
N LYS A 155 11.86 1.66 -2.62
CA LYS A 155 12.99 1.32 -1.75
C LYS A 155 12.55 0.62 -0.48
N TRP A 156 11.50 1.13 0.17
CA TRP A 156 10.94 0.54 1.39
C TRP A 156 10.35 -0.85 1.16
N ALA A 157 9.62 -1.03 0.04
CA ALA A 157 8.96 -2.29 -0.28
C ALA A 157 9.92 -3.37 -0.82
N ALA A 158 11.14 -3.02 -1.16
CA ALA A 158 12.14 -3.98 -1.67
C ALA A 158 12.26 -5.19 -0.72
N PRO A 159 12.35 -6.42 -1.27
CA PRO A 159 12.53 -7.62 -0.48
C PRO A 159 13.76 -7.53 0.41
N LEU A 160 13.59 -7.87 1.67
CA LEU A 160 14.72 -8.13 2.53
C LEU A 160 15.20 -9.55 2.19
N GLY A 161 16.47 -9.71 1.88
CA GLY A 161 17.08 -11.03 1.71
C GLY A 161 17.05 -11.76 3.04
N TYR A 162 16.03 -12.58 3.25
CA TYR A 162 16.00 -13.51 4.37
C TYR A 162 16.79 -14.75 3.97
N PRO A 163 17.84 -15.12 4.71
CA PRO A 163 18.43 -16.44 4.56
C PRO A 163 17.34 -17.49 4.84
N ASP A 164 17.30 -18.57 4.05
CA ASP A 164 16.51 -19.75 4.34
C ASP A 164 17.01 -20.36 5.67
N TYR A 165 16.49 -19.84 6.77
CA TYR A 165 16.66 -20.52 8.04
C TYR A 165 15.66 -21.66 8.09
N PRO A 166 16.13 -22.91 8.24
CA PRO A 166 15.22 -23.98 8.58
C PRO A 166 14.50 -23.58 9.87
N SER A 167 13.20 -23.78 9.92
CA SER A 167 12.38 -23.59 11.11
C SER A 167 13.09 -24.27 12.28
N GLY A 168 13.65 -23.44 13.18
CA GLY A 168 14.64 -23.94 14.09
C GLY A 168 14.07 -24.79 15.22
N TYR A 169 14.68 -25.91 15.45
CA TYR A 169 14.56 -26.61 16.72
C TYR A 169 15.09 -25.72 17.86
N VAL A 170 14.23 -25.40 18.81
CA VAL A 170 14.63 -24.66 20.01
C VAL A 170 15.06 -25.66 21.08
N ARG A 171 16.31 -25.63 21.46
CA ARG A 171 16.78 -26.39 22.62
C ARG A 171 16.14 -25.83 23.89
N PRO A 172 15.57 -26.66 24.77
CA PRO A 172 15.11 -26.17 26.09
C PRO A 172 16.28 -25.61 26.88
N LEU A 173 16.03 -24.45 27.50
CA LEU A 173 17.03 -23.75 28.33
C LEU A 173 17.28 -24.45 29.67
N SER A 174 16.38 -25.35 30.08
CA SER A 174 16.49 -26.16 31.30
C SER A 174 16.01 -27.58 31.03
N PRO A 175 16.45 -28.58 31.81
CA PRO A 175 15.96 -29.95 31.66
C PRO A 175 14.43 -30.02 31.79
N VAL A 176 13.76 -30.54 30.74
CA VAL A 176 12.32 -30.81 30.76
C VAL A 176 12.15 -32.23 31.29
N GLY A 177 11.78 -32.37 32.56
CA GLY A 177 11.75 -33.59 33.34
C GLY A 177 11.41 -34.87 32.57
N GLY A 178 12.38 -35.76 32.42
CA GLY A 178 12.23 -37.10 31.93
C GLY A 178 11.98 -37.33 30.45
N LYS A 179 11.93 -36.28 29.60
CA LYS A 179 11.79 -36.42 28.16
C LYS A 179 13.13 -36.55 27.48
N ILE A 180 13.39 -37.71 26.90
CA ILE A 180 14.51 -37.91 26.00
C ILE A 180 14.13 -37.26 24.67
N ILE A 181 14.76 -36.11 24.38
CA ILE A 181 14.65 -35.44 23.07
C ILE A 181 15.67 -36.13 22.16
N LYS A 182 15.17 -36.91 21.19
CA LYS A 182 15.99 -37.50 20.14
C LYS A 182 16.42 -36.50 19.11
#